data_2d14784d27eba7faf70a128b2d33e49a
#
_entry.id   2d14784d27eba7faf70a128b2d33e49a
#
_cell.length_a   1.000
_cell.length_b   1.000
_cell.length_c   1.000
_cell.angle_alpha   90.00
_cell.angle_beta   90.00
_cell.angle_gamma   90.00
#
_symmetry.space_group_name_H-M   'P 1'
#
loop_
_entity.id
_entity.type
_entity.pdbx_description
1 polymer ?
#
loop_
_entity_poly.entity_id
_entity_poly.type
_entity_poly.pdbx_seq_one_letter_code
_entity_poly.pdbx_strand_id
1 'polypeptide(L)'
;MVIPGVCICSHCEFHDRASLTDRPGWLRLYGAESLNSHFTQSLLGCRQQSFYMEAETKVEFQPENFKQMAGLAYYYNTQCYYYLHITWDDQFGRILSIIKNDLGKGSYPIGMGVSIPEKGPVWLKLTTRKETAQFSYA
;
A
#
# COMPACT_ATOMS: atom_id res chain seq x y z
N MET A 1 -1.91 0.73 11.75
CA MET A 1 -1.83 1.89 10.85
C MET A 1 -2.63 3.03 11.49
N VAL A 2 -2.01 4.12 11.83
CA VAL A 2 -2.70 5.33 12.29
C VAL A 2 -2.57 6.33 11.16
N ILE A 3 -3.67 6.65 10.48
CA ILE A 3 -3.72 7.70 9.47
C ILE A 3 -4.43 8.89 10.10
N PRO A 4 -3.75 10.01 10.34
CA PRO A 4 -4.44 11.25 10.70
C PRO A 4 -5.21 11.75 9.47
N GLY A 5 -6.52 11.90 9.60
CA GLY A 5 -7.37 12.42 8.55
C GLY A 5 -7.96 11.36 7.63
N VAL A 6 -8.66 10.39 8.19
CA VAL A 6 -9.41 9.37 7.43
C VAL A 6 -10.55 10.03 6.68
N CYS A 7 -10.44 10.13 5.36
CA CYS A 7 -11.58 10.33 4.48
C CYS A 7 -12.07 8.96 4.03
N ILE A 8 -13.18 8.52 4.56
CA ILE A 8 -13.82 7.26 4.17
C ILE A 8 -14.37 7.46 2.75
N CYS A 9 -13.87 6.69 1.80
CA CYS A 9 -14.48 6.62 0.48
C CYS A 9 -15.85 5.96 0.63
N SER A 10 -16.91 6.66 0.22
CA SER A 10 -18.32 6.27 0.43
C SER A 10 -18.78 5.01 -0.32
N HIS A 11 -17.88 4.26 -0.94
CA HIS A 11 -18.15 3.05 -1.69
C HIS A 11 -17.46 1.79 -1.16
N CYS A 12 -16.73 1.88 -0.04
CA CYS A 12 -16.16 0.71 0.61
C CYS A 12 -17.14 0.25 1.70
N GLU A 13 -17.81 -0.85 1.49
CA GLU A 13 -18.46 -1.60 2.57
C GLU A 13 -17.36 -2.15 3.49
N PHE A 14 -17.00 -1.34 4.49
CA PHE A 14 -15.88 -1.59 5.41
C PHE A 14 -16.11 -2.75 6.38
N HIS A 15 -17.38 -3.14 6.58
CA HIS A 15 -17.75 -4.00 7.70
C HIS A 15 -17.07 -5.38 7.70
N ASP A 16 -16.76 -5.93 6.54
CA ASP A 16 -16.23 -7.30 6.45
C ASP A 16 -14.72 -7.38 6.19
N ARG A 17 -14.04 -6.24 5.94
CA ARG A 17 -12.63 -6.25 5.47
C ARG A 17 -11.65 -5.44 6.30
N ALA A 18 -12.13 -4.78 7.33
CA ALA A 18 -11.28 -4.03 8.25
C ALA A 18 -11.74 -4.23 9.68
N SER A 19 -10.81 -4.35 10.61
CA SER A 19 -11.07 -4.47 12.03
C SER A 19 -10.15 -3.57 12.83
N LEU A 20 -10.72 -2.84 13.78
CA LEU A 20 -10.00 -2.06 14.79
C LEU A 20 -9.88 -2.80 16.12
N THR A 21 -10.61 -3.90 16.26
CA THR A 21 -10.73 -4.66 17.50
C THR A 21 -9.85 -5.89 17.56
N ASP A 22 -9.50 -6.48 16.41
CA ASP A 22 -8.69 -7.69 16.32
C ASP A 22 -7.30 -7.52 16.92
N ARG A 23 -6.75 -6.33 16.81
CA ARG A 23 -5.47 -5.97 17.39
C ARG A 23 -5.53 -4.53 17.89
N PRO A 24 -5.61 -4.29 19.20
CA PRO A 24 -5.67 -2.94 19.76
C PRO A 24 -4.49 -2.08 19.28
N GLY A 25 -4.80 -0.85 18.85
CA GLY A 25 -3.80 0.10 18.33
C GLY A 25 -3.39 -0.10 16.87
N TRP A 26 -3.98 -1.09 16.17
CA TRP A 26 -3.74 -1.37 14.75
C TRP A 26 -5.04 -1.47 13.99
N LEU A 27 -5.04 -0.96 12.76
CA LEU A 27 -6.06 -1.29 11.79
C LEU A 27 -5.64 -2.58 11.07
N ARG A 28 -6.47 -3.61 11.15
CA ARG A 28 -6.31 -4.82 10.35
C ARG A 28 -7.11 -4.69 9.07
N LEU A 29 -6.44 -4.86 7.94
CA LEU A 29 -7.07 -5.01 6.64
C LEU A 29 -6.96 -6.47 6.20
N TYR A 30 -8.08 -7.06 5.82
CA TYR A 30 -8.12 -8.40 5.25
C TYR A 30 -7.87 -8.32 3.76
N GLY A 31 -7.01 -9.19 3.25
CA GLY A 31 -6.66 -9.25 1.84
C GLY A 31 -7.88 -9.48 0.95
N ALA A 32 -7.85 -8.86 -0.22
CA ALA A 32 -8.85 -9.01 -1.26
C ALA A 32 -8.14 -9.09 -2.62
N GLU A 33 -8.84 -8.74 -3.69
CA GLU A 33 -8.29 -8.70 -5.03
C GLU A 33 -7.24 -7.60 -5.20
N SER A 34 -6.52 -7.63 -6.31
CA SER A 34 -5.48 -6.63 -6.61
C SER A 34 -6.03 -5.23 -6.81
N LEU A 35 -5.15 -4.22 -6.78
CA LEU A 35 -5.54 -2.82 -7.02
C LEU A 35 -6.09 -2.55 -8.43
N ASN A 36 -5.90 -3.47 -9.37
CA ASN A 36 -6.49 -3.41 -10.71
C ASN A 36 -7.93 -3.90 -10.76
N SER A 37 -8.41 -4.57 -9.73
CA SER A 37 -9.76 -5.11 -9.71
C SER A 37 -10.80 -4.01 -9.75
N HIS A 38 -11.88 -4.26 -10.49
CA HIS A 38 -13.08 -3.42 -10.51
C HIS A 38 -14.15 -3.87 -9.51
N PHE A 39 -13.89 -4.96 -8.77
CA PHE A 39 -14.90 -5.57 -7.89
C PHE A 39 -14.58 -5.33 -6.42
N THR A 40 -13.61 -6.04 -5.88
CA THR A 40 -13.36 -6.06 -4.43
C THR A 40 -11.90 -5.79 -4.11
N GLN A 41 -11.62 -4.59 -3.62
CA GLN A 41 -10.30 -4.19 -3.15
C GLN A 41 -10.31 -3.98 -1.65
N SER A 42 -9.20 -4.30 -0.99
CA SER A 42 -8.97 -3.93 0.41
C SER A 42 -8.09 -2.67 0.46
N LEU A 43 -8.71 -1.53 0.22
CA LEU A 43 -8.04 -0.24 0.12
C LEU A 43 -8.70 0.78 1.06
N LEU A 44 -7.89 1.36 1.95
CA LEU A 44 -8.28 2.51 2.76
C LEU A 44 -7.49 3.71 2.28
N GLY A 45 -8.18 4.77 1.89
CA GLY A 45 -7.53 5.95 1.35
C GLY A 45 -8.11 7.26 1.87
N CYS A 46 -7.33 8.31 1.75
CA CYS A 46 -7.78 9.68 1.90
C CYS A 46 -7.49 10.47 0.61
N ARG A 47 -8.37 11.41 0.32
CA ARG A 47 -8.18 12.28 -0.86
C ARG A 47 -7.04 13.27 -0.59
N GLN A 48 -6.14 13.40 -1.55
CA GLN A 48 -5.14 14.47 -1.53
C GLN A 48 -5.82 15.84 -1.61
N GLN A 49 -5.49 16.72 -0.67
CA GLN A 49 -6.07 18.07 -0.59
C GLN A 49 -5.07 19.18 -0.88
N SER A 50 -3.80 18.85 -1.08
CA SER A 50 -2.71 19.80 -1.31
C SER A 50 -1.70 19.24 -2.30
N PHE A 51 -1.03 20.12 -3.03
CA PHE A 51 0.14 19.77 -3.86
C PHE A 51 1.37 19.37 -3.02
N TYR A 52 1.35 19.67 -1.74
CA TYR A 52 2.36 19.26 -0.76
C TYR A 52 1.68 18.39 0.29
N MET A 53 2.03 17.12 0.31
CA MET A 53 1.45 16.15 1.23
C MET A 53 2.51 15.14 1.66
N GLU A 54 2.43 14.76 2.91
CA GLU A 54 3.14 13.60 3.44
C GLU A 54 2.14 12.60 4.00
N ALA A 55 2.28 11.36 3.62
CA ALA A 55 1.53 10.26 4.18
C ALA A 55 2.50 9.19 4.69
N GLU A 56 2.31 8.75 5.92
CA GLU A 56 3.16 7.75 6.54
C GLU A 56 2.31 6.67 7.19
N THR A 57 2.76 5.44 7.07
CA THR A 57 2.10 4.29 7.66
C THR A 57 3.09 3.25 8.13
N LYS A 58 2.79 2.61 9.26
CA LYS A 58 3.51 1.46 9.76
C LYS A 58 2.79 0.19 9.33
N VAL A 59 3.43 -0.64 8.53
CA VAL A 59 2.85 -1.87 7.98
C VAL A 59 3.55 -3.07 8.61
N GLU A 60 2.77 -3.95 9.23
CA GLU A 60 3.22 -5.27 9.65
C GLU A 60 2.52 -6.30 8.78
N PHE A 61 3.28 -6.97 7.94
CA PHE A 61 2.77 -7.91 6.97
C PHE A 61 3.82 -8.99 6.70
N GLN A 62 3.37 -10.23 6.69
CA GLN A 62 4.20 -11.41 6.48
C GLN A 62 3.69 -12.15 5.24
N PRO A 63 4.19 -11.85 4.04
CA PRO A 63 3.81 -12.58 2.84
C PRO A 63 4.43 -13.98 2.81
N GLU A 64 3.70 -14.94 2.28
CA GLU A 64 4.15 -16.31 2.06
C GLU A 64 4.50 -16.57 0.58
N ASN A 65 4.04 -15.69 -0.30
CA ASN A 65 4.30 -15.78 -1.74
C ASN A 65 4.17 -14.41 -2.41
N PHE A 66 4.62 -14.31 -3.65
CA PHE A 66 4.66 -13.07 -4.43
C PHE A 66 3.29 -12.47 -4.76
N LYS A 67 2.20 -13.23 -4.63
CA LYS A 67 0.83 -12.73 -4.87
C LYS A 67 0.28 -11.95 -3.69
N GLN A 68 0.85 -12.14 -2.51
CA GLN A 68 0.45 -11.45 -1.30
C GLN A 68 1.21 -10.13 -1.20
N MET A 69 0.48 -9.03 -1.15
CA MET A 69 1.04 -7.67 -1.15
C MET A 69 0.32 -6.80 -0.12
N ALA A 70 1.07 -6.01 0.62
CA ALA A 70 0.52 -4.98 1.51
C ALA A 70 1.45 -3.78 1.57
N GLY A 71 0.91 -2.56 1.56
CA GLY A 71 1.75 -1.37 1.57
C GLY A 71 1.00 -0.05 1.42
N LEU A 72 1.69 0.94 0.88
CA LEU A 72 1.21 2.30 0.70
C LEU A 72 1.04 2.63 -0.79
N ALA A 73 -0.16 3.00 -1.20
CA ALA A 73 -0.46 3.34 -2.59
C ALA A 73 -0.70 4.84 -2.77
N TYR A 74 -0.14 5.38 -3.85
CA TYR A 74 -0.54 6.65 -4.43
C TYR A 74 -1.48 6.34 -5.60
N TYR A 75 -2.77 6.44 -5.32
CA TYR A 75 -3.81 5.80 -6.13
C TYR A 75 -4.74 6.83 -6.75
N TYR A 76 -4.88 6.81 -8.06
CA TYR A 76 -5.84 7.60 -8.79
C TYR A 76 -7.06 6.76 -9.21
N ASN A 77 -6.81 5.65 -9.89
CA ASN A 77 -7.81 4.66 -10.29
C ASN A 77 -7.15 3.30 -10.55
N THR A 78 -7.91 2.29 -10.96
CA THR A 78 -7.44 0.93 -11.23
C THR A 78 -6.36 0.84 -12.31
N GLN A 79 -6.22 1.84 -13.17
CA GLN A 79 -5.27 1.88 -14.27
C GLN A 79 -4.09 2.82 -14.04
N CYS A 80 -4.18 3.71 -13.02
CA CYS A 80 -3.16 4.71 -12.74
C CYS A 80 -2.87 4.76 -11.24
N TYR A 81 -1.75 4.16 -10.83
CA TYR A 81 -1.28 4.20 -9.44
C TYR A 81 0.20 3.85 -9.32
N TYR A 82 0.77 4.25 -8.20
CA TYR A 82 2.06 3.77 -7.70
C TYR A 82 1.84 3.04 -6.37
N TYR A 83 2.43 1.89 -6.20
CA TYR A 83 2.21 1.04 -5.03
C TYR A 83 3.55 0.57 -4.46
N LEU A 84 3.97 1.19 -3.36
CA LEU A 84 5.06 0.71 -2.54
C LEU A 84 4.53 -0.41 -1.64
N HIS A 85 5.01 -1.62 -1.81
CA HIS A 85 4.45 -2.79 -1.15
C HIS A 85 5.50 -3.77 -0.66
N ILE A 86 5.16 -4.48 0.38
CA ILE A 86 5.89 -5.62 0.90
C ILE A 86 5.33 -6.87 0.22
N THR A 87 6.19 -7.74 -0.27
CA THR A 87 5.85 -9.02 -0.89
C THR A 87 6.95 -10.05 -0.62
N TRP A 88 6.81 -11.23 -1.18
CA TRP A 88 7.79 -12.32 -1.11
C TRP A 88 8.43 -12.58 -2.47
N ASP A 89 9.72 -12.79 -2.45
CA ASP A 89 10.49 -13.26 -3.59
C ASP A 89 11.17 -14.58 -3.23
N ASP A 90 11.18 -15.56 -4.14
CA ASP A 90 11.70 -16.90 -3.84
C ASP A 90 13.23 -16.93 -3.65
N GLN A 91 13.95 -15.92 -4.15
CA GLN A 91 15.40 -15.81 -4.02
C GLN A 91 15.82 -14.90 -2.86
N PHE A 92 15.07 -13.81 -2.64
CA PHE A 92 15.45 -12.76 -1.70
C PHE A 92 14.59 -12.73 -0.44
N GLY A 93 13.57 -13.59 -0.36
CA GLY A 93 12.65 -13.64 0.77
C GLY A 93 11.69 -12.44 0.80
N ARG A 94 11.51 -11.83 1.96
CA ARG A 94 10.66 -10.66 2.14
C ARG A 94 11.32 -9.42 1.54
N ILE A 95 10.65 -8.81 0.57
CA ILE A 95 11.15 -7.64 -0.15
C ILE A 95 10.14 -6.49 -0.13
N LEU A 96 10.67 -5.30 -0.33
CA LEU A 96 9.91 -4.08 -0.62
C LEU A 96 10.10 -3.73 -2.09
N SER A 97 8.99 -3.57 -2.81
CA SER A 97 9.02 -3.25 -4.23
C SER A 97 8.02 -2.15 -4.58
N ILE A 98 8.14 -1.58 -5.76
CA ILE A 98 7.21 -0.57 -6.29
C ILE A 98 6.62 -1.08 -7.60
N ILE A 99 5.30 -1.09 -7.66
CA ILE A 99 4.56 -1.23 -8.91
C ILE A 99 4.14 0.16 -9.37
N LYS A 100 4.48 0.51 -10.61
CA LYS A 100 3.88 1.62 -11.34
C LYS A 100 2.87 1.03 -12.33
N ASN A 101 1.62 1.45 -12.23
CA ASN A 101 0.61 1.18 -13.25
C ASN A 101 0.27 2.50 -13.95
N ASP A 102 0.52 2.58 -15.24
CA ASP A 102 0.32 3.76 -16.06
C ASP A 102 -0.55 3.39 -17.27
N LEU A 103 -1.80 3.86 -17.24
CA LEU A 103 -2.83 3.53 -18.23
C LEU A 103 -2.98 2.02 -18.48
N GLY A 104 -2.96 1.24 -17.40
CA GLY A 104 -3.08 -0.21 -17.45
C GLY A 104 -1.78 -0.96 -17.78
N LYS A 105 -0.66 -0.25 -17.98
CA LYS A 105 0.65 -0.84 -18.21
C LYS A 105 1.46 -0.89 -16.91
N GLY A 106 1.60 -2.08 -16.36
CA GLY A 106 2.41 -2.33 -15.16
C GLY A 106 3.91 -2.31 -15.45
N SER A 107 4.68 -1.72 -14.54
CA SER A 107 6.14 -1.75 -14.55
C SER A 107 6.69 -1.74 -13.12
N TYR A 108 7.94 -2.13 -12.97
CA TYR A 108 8.65 -2.19 -11.70
C TYR A 108 9.86 -1.24 -11.74
N PRO A 109 9.70 0.03 -11.31
CA PRO A 109 10.74 1.05 -11.43
C PRO A 109 12.05 0.73 -10.71
N ILE A 110 12.01 -0.07 -9.65
CA ILE A 110 13.18 -0.48 -8.87
C ILE A 110 13.57 -1.95 -9.10
N GLY A 111 13.11 -2.55 -10.21
CA GLY A 111 13.39 -3.94 -10.56
C GLY A 111 12.85 -4.93 -9.54
N MET A 112 13.70 -5.83 -9.05
CA MET A 112 13.32 -6.89 -8.09
C MET A 112 12.92 -6.36 -6.71
N GLY A 113 13.26 -5.12 -6.39
CA GLY A 113 12.99 -4.53 -5.07
C GLY A 113 14.18 -4.56 -4.13
N VAL A 114 13.93 -4.28 -2.87
CA VAL A 114 14.94 -4.20 -1.80
C VAL A 114 14.61 -5.22 -0.73
N SER A 115 15.60 -6.03 -0.34
CA SER A 115 15.44 -6.97 0.76
C SER A 115 15.25 -6.23 2.08
N ILE A 116 14.29 -6.67 2.87
CA ILE A 116 13.96 -6.12 4.19
C ILE A 116 13.98 -7.24 5.23
N PRO A 117 14.05 -6.92 6.54
CA PRO A 117 14.01 -7.94 7.57
C PRO A 117 12.81 -8.88 7.42
N GLU A 118 13.02 -10.16 7.64
CA GLU A 118 11.99 -11.20 7.48
C GLU A 118 10.75 -10.95 8.35
N LYS A 119 10.95 -10.34 9.50
CA LYS A 119 9.88 -10.07 10.48
C LYS A 119 9.92 -8.62 10.96
N GLY A 120 8.79 -8.20 11.49
CA GLY A 120 8.63 -6.88 12.06
C GLY A 120 7.94 -5.89 11.14
N PRO A 121 7.53 -4.77 11.70
CA PRO A 121 6.87 -3.71 10.96
C PRO A 121 7.88 -2.88 10.15
N VAL A 122 7.40 -2.33 9.05
CA VAL A 122 8.15 -1.40 8.19
C VAL A 122 7.38 -0.09 8.13
N TRP A 123 8.08 1.01 8.26
CA TRP A 123 7.52 2.33 8.03
C TRP A 123 7.59 2.66 6.55
N LEU A 124 6.46 3.03 5.98
CA LEU A 124 6.33 3.45 4.58
C LEU A 124 5.87 4.90 4.55
N LYS A 125 6.53 5.71 3.73
CA LYS A 125 6.22 7.13 3.59
C LYS A 125 6.11 7.51 2.12
N LEU A 126 5.10 8.34 1.82
CA LEU A 126 4.91 9.01 0.55
C LEU A 126 5.01 10.52 0.79
N THR A 127 5.87 11.20 0.07
CA THR A 127 5.96 12.66 0.04
C THR A 127 5.63 13.13 -1.37
N THR A 128 4.62 13.99 -1.49
CA THR A 128 4.28 14.64 -2.77
C THR A 128 4.66 16.10 -2.75
N ARG A 129 5.29 16.57 -3.83
CA ARG A 129 5.64 17.96 -4.04
C ARG A 129 5.33 18.35 -5.47
N LYS A 130 4.21 19.05 -5.69
CA LYS A 130 3.71 19.41 -7.02
C LYS A 130 3.57 18.16 -7.91
N GLU A 131 4.43 18.02 -8.91
CA GLU A 131 4.41 16.94 -9.90
C GLU A 131 5.27 15.73 -9.51
N THR A 132 5.94 15.78 -8.37
CA THR A 132 6.80 14.70 -7.92
C THR A 132 6.20 13.93 -6.75
N ALA A 133 6.33 12.61 -6.79
CA ALA A 133 5.99 11.73 -5.69
C ALA A 133 7.22 10.88 -5.34
N GLN A 134 7.59 10.88 -4.07
CA GLN A 134 8.72 10.12 -3.55
C GLN A 134 8.26 9.15 -2.48
N PHE A 135 8.62 7.89 -2.64
CA PHE A 135 8.46 6.89 -1.61
C PHE A 135 9.75 6.72 -0.81
N SER A 136 9.61 6.48 0.47
CA SER A 136 10.70 6.10 1.38
C SER A 136 10.23 5.09 2.41
N TYR A 137 11.17 4.41 3.06
CA TYR A 137 10.90 3.38 4.07
C TYR A 137 11.96 3.40 5.17
N ALA A 138 11.61 2.85 6.35
CA ALA A 138 12.49 2.63 7.49
C ALA A 138 12.07 1.38 8.29
#